data_77ee3cefaac4c7f5bca364291750e60a
#
_entry.id   77ee3cefaac4c7f5bca364291750e60a
#
_cell.length_a   1.000
_cell.length_b   1.000
_cell.length_c   1.000
_cell.angle_alpha   90.00
_cell.angle_beta   90.00
_cell.angle_gamma   90.00
#
_symmetry.space_group_name_H-M   'P 1'
#
loop_
_entity.id
_entity.type
_entity.pdbx_description
1 polymer ?
#
loop_
_entity_poly.entity_id
_entity_poly.type
_entity_poly.pdbx_seq_one_letter_code
_entity_poly.pdbx_strand_id
1 'polypeptide(L)'
;LAASLVSVSANAGELSVSGSAKMAVEGFTGEALDAGTTFSMGNQVTMSGSGELDNGMTVSLSFVLDQGDDGNTNGASATNSIGGTAPFDSHSVSVSSDTLGTLKLSGEGGASTASSIDTTAAGDIWDNFDGSIGSVSGAKVKNTEGGDNSLFYTLPSVMDDLTLNLSYKPQGSGAESATGYGLAYSGVEGLTAKYATTEVNTGVTGTSGDQVAWSLSYAYGPVTASASNSDYDVDTSSSDQELSSYAISYTVSDEISVTYGTEDIEKGGSTTDAEYNVISASYTAGGMTI
;
A
#
# COMPACT_ATOMS: atom_id res chain seq x y z
N LEU A 1 -2.75 20.54 25.53
CA LEU A 1 -3.84 19.76 26.12
C LEU A 1 -3.47 18.29 25.99
N ALA A 2 -2.89 17.69 27.02
CA ALA A 2 -2.67 16.26 27.06
C ALA A 2 -4.00 15.60 27.43
N ALA A 3 -4.72 15.07 26.45
CA ALA A 3 -5.80 14.16 26.72
C ALA A 3 -5.19 12.83 27.12
N SER A 4 -5.14 12.54 28.42
CA SER A 4 -4.87 11.18 28.86
C SER A 4 -6.08 10.34 28.47
N LEU A 5 -5.92 9.46 27.52
CA LEU A 5 -6.83 8.35 27.34
C LEU A 5 -6.73 7.50 28.61
N VAL A 6 -7.74 7.62 29.47
CA VAL A 6 -7.92 6.69 30.57
C VAL A 6 -8.09 5.33 29.91
N SER A 7 -7.24 4.38 30.29
CA SER A 7 -7.40 2.98 29.91
C SER A 7 -8.74 2.50 30.43
N VAL A 8 -9.78 2.58 29.60
CA VAL A 8 -11.00 1.83 29.84
C VAL A 8 -10.58 0.39 29.67
N SER A 9 -10.76 -0.43 30.70
CA SER A 9 -10.63 -1.87 30.54
C SER A 9 -11.77 -2.30 29.62
N ALA A 10 -11.57 -2.17 28.30
CA ALA A 10 -12.37 -2.88 27.35
C ALA A 10 -12.22 -4.36 27.73
N ASN A 11 -13.31 -5.05 27.97
CA ASN A 11 -13.28 -6.49 28.00
C ASN A 11 -12.62 -6.89 26.68
N ALA A 12 -11.36 -7.27 26.75
CA ALA A 12 -10.57 -7.57 25.59
C ALA A 12 -11.32 -8.67 24.83
N GLY A 13 -11.85 -8.29 23.68
CA GLY A 13 -12.30 -9.27 22.73
C GLY A 13 -11.17 -10.23 22.43
N GLU A 14 -11.48 -11.39 21.95
CA GLU A 14 -10.54 -12.45 21.68
C GLU A 14 -9.37 -11.92 20.83
N LEU A 15 -8.15 -12.06 21.33
CA LEU A 15 -6.94 -11.75 20.55
C LEU A 15 -6.81 -12.80 19.46
N SER A 16 -6.84 -12.37 18.22
CA SER A 16 -6.58 -13.21 17.07
C SER A 16 -5.13 -13.05 16.60
N VAL A 17 -4.54 -14.16 16.20
CA VAL A 17 -3.22 -14.20 15.58
C VAL A 17 -3.37 -14.83 14.21
N SER A 18 -2.92 -14.13 13.20
CA SER A 18 -2.87 -14.61 11.81
C SER A 18 -1.46 -14.42 11.27
N GLY A 19 -1.12 -15.14 10.23
CA GLY A 19 0.19 -15.02 9.60
C GLY A 19 0.17 -15.45 8.16
N SER A 20 1.14 -14.98 7.40
CA SER A 20 1.39 -15.40 6.03
C SER A 20 2.88 -15.69 5.83
N ALA A 21 3.17 -16.60 4.94
CA ALA A 21 4.52 -16.82 4.44
C ALA A 21 4.44 -16.88 2.91
N LYS A 22 5.34 -16.17 2.26
CA LYS A 22 5.50 -16.17 0.81
C LYS A 22 6.85 -16.77 0.47
N MET A 23 6.95 -17.45 -0.64
CA MET A 23 8.19 -17.96 -1.18
C MET A 23 8.19 -17.69 -2.67
N ALA A 24 9.25 -17.05 -3.15
CA ALA A 24 9.46 -16.82 -4.57
C ALA A 24 10.75 -17.52 -5.04
N VAL A 25 10.71 -18.02 -6.25
CA VAL A 25 11.90 -18.46 -7.01
C VAL A 25 11.89 -17.69 -8.31
N GLU A 26 12.89 -16.88 -8.53
CA GLU A 26 12.93 -15.95 -9.66
C GLU A 26 14.17 -16.23 -10.50
N GLY A 27 14.02 -16.17 -11.80
CA GLY A 27 15.11 -16.31 -12.75
C GLY A 27 15.18 -15.09 -13.65
N PHE A 28 16.33 -14.44 -13.71
CA PHE A 28 16.56 -13.27 -14.54
C PHE A 28 17.53 -13.59 -15.67
N THR A 29 17.27 -12.99 -16.83
CA THR A 29 18.14 -13.07 -18.02
C THR A 29 18.33 -11.68 -18.60
N GLY A 30 19.49 -11.37 -19.09
CA GLY A 30 19.80 -10.08 -19.71
C GLY A 30 21.26 -9.67 -19.50
N GLU A 31 21.58 -8.42 -19.86
CA GLU A 31 22.90 -7.81 -19.62
C GLU A 31 23.07 -7.31 -18.18
N ALA A 32 22.07 -7.53 -17.33
CA ALA A 32 22.13 -7.14 -15.94
C ALA A 32 23.26 -7.88 -15.20
N LEU A 33 23.84 -7.21 -14.22
CA LEU A 33 24.92 -7.75 -13.36
C LEU A 33 24.52 -9.03 -12.62
N ASP A 34 23.25 -9.42 -12.68
CA ASP A 34 22.62 -10.42 -11.84
C ASP A 34 21.79 -11.45 -12.59
N ALA A 35 22.18 -11.80 -13.82
CA ALA A 35 21.55 -12.92 -14.51
C ALA A 35 21.76 -14.21 -13.70
N GLY A 36 20.67 -14.80 -13.23
CA GLY A 36 20.72 -16.01 -12.41
C GLY A 36 19.35 -16.39 -11.86
N THR A 37 19.34 -17.38 -10.98
CA THR A 37 18.14 -17.80 -10.27
C THR A 37 18.30 -17.48 -8.79
N THR A 38 17.31 -16.88 -8.20
CA THR A 38 17.28 -16.52 -6.79
C THR A 38 16.08 -17.12 -6.09
N PHE A 39 16.14 -17.12 -4.78
CA PHE A 39 15.10 -17.59 -3.89
C PHE A 39 14.89 -16.52 -2.81
N SER A 40 13.65 -16.13 -2.57
CA SER A 40 13.28 -15.19 -1.51
C SER A 40 12.15 -15.73 -0.65
N MET A 41 12.06 -15.29 0.58
CA MET A 41 10.98 -15.59 1.51
C MET A 41 10.56 -14.32 2.24
N GLY A 42 9.25 -14.07 2.25
CA GLY A 42 8.63 -13.09 3.13
C GLY A 42 7.74 -13.78 4.16
N ASN A 43 7.67 -13.24 5.37
CA ASN A 43 6.78 -13.74 6.41
C ASN A 43 6.26 -12.60 7.29
N GLN A 44 5.02 -12.73 7.71
CA GLN A 44 4.35 -11.73 8.52
C GLN A 44 3.47 -12.41 9.56
N VAL A 45 3.42 -11.85 10.76
CA VAL A 45 2.49 -12.22 11.82
C VAL A 45 1.73 -10.98 12.28
N THR A 46 0.41 -11.06 12.22
CA THR A 46 -0.49 -10.00 12.69
C THR A 46 -1.21 -10.44 13.95
N MET A 47 -1.16 -9.63 14.97
CA MET A 47 -1.94 -9.76 16.18
C MET A 47 -3.02 -8.68 16.18
N SER A 48 -4.28 -9.07 16.30
CA SER A 48 -5.40 -8.14 16.33
C SER A 48 -6.39 -8.47 17.42
N GLY A 49 -7.05 -7.46 17.91
CA GLY A 49 -8.11 -7.61 18.89
C GLY A 49 -9.12 -6.48 18.78
N SER A 50 -10.35 -6.73 19.19
CA SER A 50 -11.39 -5.70 19.21
C SER A 50 -12.28 -5.86 20.43
N GLY A 51 -12.90 -4.77 20.86
CA GLY A 51 -13.87 -4.75 21.95
C GLY A 51 -14.85 -3.61 21.77
N GLU A 52 -16.07 -3.82 22.25
CA GLU A 52 -17.11 -2.80 22.27
C GLU A 52 -17.06 -2.00 23.57
N LEU A 53 -17.19 -0.70 23.46
CA LEU A 53 -17.30 0.22 24.58
C LEU A 53 -18.77 0.34 25.04
N ASP A 54 -18.99 0.77 26.28
CA ASP A 54 -20.34 0.96 26.85
C ASP A 54 -21.25 1.90 26.04
N ASN A 55 -20.65 2.75 25.21
CA ASN A 55 -21.38 3.68 24.34
C ASN A 55 -21.65 3.11 22.92
N GLY A 56 -21.38 1.83 22.69
CA GLY A 56 -21.61 1.15 21.42
C GLY A 56 -20.52 1.38 20.35
N MET A 57 -19.44 2.10 20.68
CA MET A 57 -18.29 2.20 19.77
C MET A 57 -17.41 0.97 19.86
N THR A 58 -16.84 0.56 18.75
CA THR A 58 -15.85 -0.53 18.71
C THR A 58 -14.44 0.04 18.67
N VAL A 59 -13.58 -0.46 19.56
CA VAL A 59 -12.12 -0.21 19.52
C VAL A 59 -11.45 -1.44 18.98
N SER A 60 -10.55 -1.26 18.00
CA SER A 60 -9.73 -2.34 17.43
C SER A 60 -8.26 -1.99 17.52
N LEU A 61 -7.43 -3.01 17.71
CA LEU A 61 -5.98 -2.93 17.79
C LEU A 61 -5.36 -3.82 16.71
N SER A 62 -4.27 -3.40 16.12
CA SER A 62 -3.48 -4.22 15.21
C SER A 62 -2.00 -3.99 15.45
N PHE A 63 -1.23 -5.08 15.51
CA PHE A 63 0.22 -5.08 15.60
C PHE A 63 0.75 -6.07 14.57
N VAL A 64 1.67 -5.64 13.74
CA VAL A 64 2.28 -6.44 12.69
C VAL A 64 3.75 -6.65 13.02
N LEU A 65 4.15 -7.92 13.03
CA LEU A 65 5.53 -8.35 13.04
C LEU A 65 5.85 -8.80 11.62
N ASP A 66 6.73 -8.11 10.95
CA ASP A 66 7.26 -8.47 9.66
C ASP A 66 8.78 -8.55 9.75
N GLN A 67 9.37 -9.60 9.18
CA GLN A 67 10.80 -9.81 9.23
C GLN A 67 11.52 -9.10 8.06
N GLY A 68 10.77 -8.37 7.25
CA GLY A 68 11.23 -7.85 5.97
C GLY A 68 11.36 -8.98 4.94
N ASP A 69 11.14 -8.65 3.71
CA ASP A 69 11.45 -9.57 2.62
C ASP A 69 12.98 -9.79 2.60
N ASP A 70 13.41 -11.04 2.61
CA ASP A 70 14.79 -11.39 2.31
C ASP A 70 15.03 -11.08 0.84
N GLY A 71 15.00 -9.79 0.51
CA GLY A 71 15.26 -9.30 -0.82
C GLY A 71 16.59 -9.86 -1.30
N ASN A 72 16.61 -10.36 -2.52
CA ASN A 72 17.82 -10.80 -3.16
C ASN A 72 18.78 -9.62 -3.31
N THR A 73 19.55 -9.36 -2.29
CA THR A 73 20.74 -8.52 -2.43
C THR A 73 21.88 -9.43 -2.79
N ASN A 74 22.19 -9.54 -4.08
CA ASN A 74 23.34 -10.28 -4.56
C ASN A 74 24.60 -9.89 -3.78
N GLY A 75 25.01 -10.74 -2.84
CA GLY A 75 26.24 -10.60 -2.08
C GLY A 75 26.29 -9.49 -1.02
N ALA A 76 25.28 -8.66 -0.89
CA ALA A 76 25.13 -7.87 0.32
C ALA A 76 24.50 -8.78 1.38
N SER A 77 25.18 -8.92 2.50
CA SER A 77 24.66 -9.59 3.68
C SER A 77 23.22 -9.14 3.89
N ALA A 78 22.28 -10.06 3.73
CA ALA A 78 20.96 -9.86 4.26
C ALA A 78 21.19 -9.55 5.75
N THR A 79 21.25 -8.27 6.07
CA THR A 79 21.16 -7.87 7.47
C THR A 79 19.74 -8.24 7.82
N ASN A 80 19.64 -9.40 8.43
CA ASN A 80 18.46 -9.88 9.13
C ASN A 80 18.24 -8.90 10.30
N SER A 81 17.96 -7.68 9.91
CA SER A 81 17.55 -6.65 10.80
C SER A 81 16.08 -6.95 11.06
N ILE A 82 15.84 -7.68 12.14
CA ILE A 82 14.66 -7.34 12.92
C ILE A 82 14.85 -5.85 13.13
N GLY A 83 14.25 -5.10 12.22
CA GLY A 83 14.64 -3.77 11.87
C GLY A 83 14.68 -2.88 13.08
N GLY A 84 15.55 -1.94 13.10
CA GLY A 84 15.51 -0.80 13.96
C GLY A 84 15.06 -1.05 15.42
N THR A 85 15.03 -0.07 16.19
CA THR A 85 14.63 -0.09 17.61
C THR A 85 13.14 -0.40 17.87
N ALA A 86 12.31 -0.56 16.82
CA ALA A 86 10.89 -0.86 16.93
C ALA A 86 10.63 -2.36 16.66
N PRO A 87 9.94 -3.07 17.57
CA PRO A 87 9.65 -4.50 17.40
C PRO A 87 8.54 -4.80 16.38
N PHE A 88 7.78 -3.80 15.97
CA PHE A 88 6.67 -3.93 15.04
C PHE A 88 6.95 -3.18 13.76
N ASP A 89 6.59 -3.78 12.62
CA ASP A 89 6.57 -3.13 11.32
C ASP A 89 5.46 -2.08 11.27
N SER A 90 4.30 -2.41 11.80
CA SER A 90 3.22 -1.45 11.95
C SER A 90 2.35 -1.70 13.18
N HIS A 91 1.76 -0.65 13.71
CA HIS A 91 0.77 -0.76 14.77
C HIS A 91 -0.27 0.36 14.70
N SER A 92 -1.50 0.01 15.04
CA SER A 92 -2.61 0.97 14.98
C SER A 92 -3.71 0.68 16.00
N VAL A 93 -4.47 1.74 16.29
CA VAL A 93 -5.71 1.71 17.05
C VAL A 93 -6.80 2.32 16.19
N SER A 94 -7.95 1.67 16.07
CA SER A 94 -9.13 2.27 15.44
C SER A 94 -10.29 2.38 16.42
N VAL A 95 -11.06 3.43 16.25
CA VAL A 95 -12.35 3.61 16.93
C VAL A 95 -13.42 3.78 15.86
N SER A 96 -14.45 2.95 15.89
CA SER A 96 -15.50 2.95 14.88
C SER A 96 -16.90 3.02 15.50
N SER A 97 -17.81 3.61 14.73
CA SER A 97 -19.23 3.71 15.04
C SER A 97 -20.00 3.85 13.74
N ASP A 98 -21.20 3.27 13.64
CA ASP A 98 -22.06 3.36 12.47
C ASP A 98 -22.44 4.81 12.13
N THR A 99 -22.50 5.67 13.14
CA THR A 99 -22.90 7.08 12.96
C THR A 99 -21.75 8.05 12.79
N LEU A 100 -20.58 7.70 13.29
CA LEU A 100 -19.39 8.58 13.29
C LEU A 100 -18.29 8.10 12.33
N GLY A 101 -18.47 6.95 11.70
CA GLY A 101 -17.44 6.35 10.86
C GLY A 101 -16.29 5.74 11.66
N THR A 102 -15.11 5.67 11.06
CA THR A 102 -13.92 5.02 11.64
C THR A 102 -12.73 5.96 11.65
N LEU A 103 -12.18 6.20 12.83
CA LEU A 103 -10.91 6.89 13.01
C LEU A 103 -9.82 5.85 13.34
N LYS A 104 -8.80 5.78 12.50
CA LYS A 104 -7.59 4.97 12.71
C LYS A 104 -6.42 5.88 13.06
N LEU A 105 -5.73 5.54 14.13
CA LEU A 105 -4.48 6.17 14.55
C LEU A 105 -3.38 5.13 14.33
N SER A 106 -2.41 5.46 13.51
CA SER A 106 -1.24 4.61 13.24
C SER A 106 -0.02 5.20 13.93
N GLY A 107 0.59 4.42 14.80
CA GLY A 107 1.86 4.80 15.42
C GLY A 107 3.03 4.57 14.47
N GLU A 108 2.90 3.56 13.60
CA GLU A 108 3.86 3.19 12.56
C GLU A 108 3.09 2.57 11.38
N GLY A 109 3.59 2.71 10.16
CA GLY A 109 2.99 2.11 8.96
C GLY A 109 1.61 2.68 8.61
N GLY A 110 1.37 3.95 8.85
CA GLY A 110 0.13 4.62 8.45
C GLY A 110 0.10 4.94 6.96
N ALA A 111 -1.10 5.01 6.38
CA ALA A 111 -1.31 5.40 4.99
C ALA A 111 -1.85 6.84 4.89
N SER A 112 -1.44 7.56 3.85
CA SER A 112 -2.18 8.73 3.36
C SER A 112 -3.38 8.28 2.53
N THR A 113 -4.28 9.20 2.17
CA THR A 113 -5.39 8.84 1.26
C THR A 113 -4.88 8.43 -0.11
N ALA A 114 -3.86 9.09 -0.66
CA ALA A 114 -3.28 8.72 -1.94
C ALA A 114 -2.55 7.37 -1.86
N SER A 115 -1.70 7.14 -0.85
CA SER A 115 -1.00 5.86 -0.68
C SER A 115 -1.91 4.68 -0.31
N SER A 116 -3.16 4.95 0.10
CA SER A 116 -4.16 3.91 0.35
C SER A 116 -4.81 3.37 -0.92
N ILE A 117 -4.58 4.00 -2.07
CA ILE A 117 -5.03 3.52 -3.37
C ILE A 117 -3.94 2.64 -3.96
N ASP A 118 -4.31 1.42 -4.29
CA ASP A 118 -3.45 0.58 -5.11
C ASP A 118 -3.38 1.17 -6.53
N THR A 119 -2.21 1.66 -6.88
CA THR A 119 -1.91 2.28 -8.18
C THR A 119 -1.13 1.35 -9.11
N THR A 120 -1.01 0.09 -8.74
CA THR A 120 -0.33 -0.94 -9.50
C THR A 120 -1.31 -1.99 -10.01
N ALA A 121 -2.19 -1.57 -10.94
CA ALA A 121 -3.22 -2.43 -11.53
C ALA A 121 -2.66 -3.71 -12.15
N ALA A 122 -1.41 -3.68 -12.59
CA ALA A 122 -0.69 -4.82 -13.16
C ALA A 122 -0.01 -5.71 -12.09
N GLY A 123 0.01 -5.29 -10.82
CA GLY A 123 0.51 -6.07 -9.69
C GLY A 123 1.99 -5.84 -9.36
N ASP A 124 2.43 -4.60 -9.24
CA ASP A 124 3.80 -4.23 -8.83
C ASP A 124 4.89 -4.86 -9.69
N ILE A 125 4.77 -4.81 -11.00
CA ILE A 125 5.74 -5.46 -11.89
C ILE A 125 7.15 -4.89 -11.67
N TRP A 126 7.24 -3.59 -11.45
CA TRP A 126 8.50 -2.88 -11.24
C TRP A 126 9.26 -3.38 -10.00
N ASP A 127 8.57 -3.84 -8.97
CA ASP A 127 9.17 -4.31 -7.72
C ASP A 127 9.94 -5.63 -7.91
N ASN A 128 9.54 -6.44 -8.87
CA ASN A 128 10.25 -7.66 -9.24
C ASN A 128 11.65 -7.38 -9.79
N PHE A 129 11.92 -6.14 -10.19
CA PHE A 129 13.19 -5.68 -10.73
C PHE A 129 13.90 -4.71 -9.79
N ASP A 130 13.40 -4.55 -8.54
CA ASP A 130 13.96 -3.62 -7.58
C ASP A 130 15.38 -4.00 -7.16
N GLY A 131 16.19 -2.99 -7.13
CA GLY A 131 17.42 -2.89 -6.34
C GLY A 131 18.58 -3.78 -6.71
N SER A 132 18.35 -5.01 -7.02
CA SER A 132 19.43 -5.96 -7.31
C SER A 132 19.78 -6.03 -8.79
N ILE A 133 18.83 -5.72 -9.61
CA ILE A 133 19.06 -5.72 -11.06
C ILE A 133 19.28 -4.28 -11.46
N GLY A 134 20.46 -3.85 -11.32
CA GLY A 134 21.09 -2.65 -11.84
C GLY A 134 20.30 -1.69 -12.62
N SER A 135 19.14 -1.63 -12.29
CA SER A 135 18.31 -1.19 -12.99
C SER A 135 17.97 0.11 -13.24
N VAL A 136 17.07 0.49 -13.58
CA VAL A 136 16.51 1.83 -13.72
C VAL A 136 16.60 2.52 -12.34
N SER A 137 17.84 2.81 -11.96
CA SER A 137 18.17 3.45 -10.71
C SER A 137 17.29 4.67 -10.51
N GLY A 138 16.38 4.59 -9.55
CA GLY A 138 15.45 5.64 -9.22
C GLY A 138 14.05 5.50 -9.80
N ALA A 139 13.69 4.37 -10.41
CA ALA A 139 12.33 4.05 -10.80
C ALA A 139 11.48 3.48 -9.64
N LYS A 140 11.83 3.79 -8.42
CA LYS A 140 10.96 3.45 -7.28
C LYS A 140 9.73 4.34 -7.31
N VAL A 141 8.59 3.71 -7.20
CA VAL A 141 7.32 4.43 -7.09
C VAL A 141 7.33 5.29 -5.82
N LYS A 142 7.06 6.57 -6.01
CA LYS A 142 6.92 7.50 -4.90
C LYS A 142 5.50 7.49 -4.40
N ASN A 143 5.37 7.44 -3.10
CA ASN A 143 4.10 7.59 -2.41
C ASN A 143 4.22 8.64 -1.32
N THR A 144 3.14 9.38 -1.11
CA THR A 144 2.98 10.17 0.10
C THR A 144 2.65 9.24 1.25
N GLU A 145 3.67 8.82 1.96
CA GLU A 145 3.49 7.95 3.11
C GLU A 145 2.61 8.63 4.16
N GLY A 146 1.63 7.91 4.69
CA GLY A 146 0.96 8.32 5.92
C GLY A 146 1.95 8.35 7.08
N GLY A 147 2.94 7.46 7.02
CA GLY A 147 4.05 7.38 7.94
C GLY A 147 3.64 7.16 9.38
N ASP A 148 4.56 7.44 10.30
CA ASP A 148 4.33 7.30 11.73
C ASP A 148 3.49 8.44 12.28
N ASN A 149 2.70 8.13 13.32
CA ASN A 149 1.84 9.07 14.02
C ASN A 149 0.81 9.76 13.13
N SER A 150 0.19 9.01 12.25
CA SER A 150 -0.81 9.48 11.31
C SER A 150 -2.24 9.10 11.71
N LEU A 151 -3.19 9.86 11.15
CA LEU A 151 -4.62 9.68 11.33
C LEU A 151 -5.26 9.37 9.97
N PHE A 152 -6.12 8.38 9.93
CA PHE A 152 -6.94 8.06 8.77
C PHE A 152 -8.40 7.97 9.21
N TYR A 153 -9.25 8.76 8.60
CA TYR A 153 -10.67 8.82 8.95
C TYR A 153 -11.52 8.43 7.75
N THR A 154 -12.27 7.36 7.92
CA THR A 154 -13.32 6.96 6.99
C THR A 154 -14.66 7.52 7.50
N LEU A 155 -15.28 8.38 6.73
CA LEU A 155 -16.55 8.97 7.09
C LEU A 155 -17.64 7.91 7.18
N PRO A 156 -18.70 8.14 7.98
CA PRO A 156 -19.90 7.30 7.92
C PRO A 156 -20.49 7.37 6.51
N SER A 157 -21.14 6.30 6.08
CA SER A 157 -21.77 6.26 4.76
C SER A 157 -22.75 7.41 4.58
N VAL A 158 -22.46 8.29 3.64
CA VAL A 158 -23.34 9.40 3.24
C VAL A 158 -24.24 9.02 2.05
N MET A 159 -23.86 8.01 1.32
CA MET A 159 -24.57 7.43 0.18
C MET A 159 -24.11 5.97 0.02
N ASP A 160 -25.03 5.10 -0.38
CA ASP A 160 -24.70 3.70 -0.65
C ASP A 160 -23.56 3.62 -1.66
N ASP A 161 -22.64 2.68 -1.45
CA ASP A 161 -21.51 2.40 -2.31
C ASP A 161 -20.48 3.53 -2.50
N LEU A 162 -20.60 4.64 -1.73
CA LEU A 162 -19.61 5.72 -1.71
C LEU A 162 -18.93 5.80 -0.34
N THR A 163 -17.62 5.64 -0.35
CA THR A 163 -16.75 5.85 0.83
C THR A 163 -15.93 7.12 0.65
N LEU A 164 -15.89 7.95 1.68
CA LEU A 164 -15.06 9.14 1.75
C LEU A 164 -14.02 8.98 2.85
N ASN A 165 -12.77 9.34 2.54
CA ASN A 165 -11.64 9.22 3.44
C ASN A 165 -10.90 10.55 3.59
N LEU A 166 -10.37 10.78 4.79
CA LEU A 166 -9.47 11.88 5.11
C LEU A 166 -8.22 11.30 5.75
N SER A 167 -7.06 11.85 5.44
CA SER A 167 -5.82 11.51 6.15
C SER A 167 -5.14 12.77 6.66
N TYR A 168 -4.45 12.64 7.78
CA TYR A 168 -3.68 13.73 8.38
C TYR A 168 -2.46 13.18 9.11
N LYS A 169 -1.28 13.71 8.76
CA LYS A 169 -0.02 13.50 9.48
C LYS A 169 0.38 14.82 10.13
N PRO A 170 0.37 14.94 11.45
CA PRO A 170 0.79 16.15 12.12
C PRO A 170 2.31 16.33 12.05
N GLN A 171 2.76 17.54 11.97
CA GLN A 171 4.19 17.87 11.84
C GLN A 171 5.06 17.42 13.03
N GLY A 172 4.54 17.17 14.19
CA GLY A 172 5.30 16.71 15.37
C GLY A 172 6.61 17.48 15.61
N SER A 173 7.67 16.73 15.91
CA SER A 173 9.04 17.26 16.00
C SER A 173 9.80 17.17 14.67
N GLY A 174 9.23 16.55 13.67
CA GLY A 174 9.73 16.49 12.29
C GLY A 174 9.31 17.72 11.49
N ALA A 175 9.83 17.84 10.29
CA ALA A 175 9.50 18.92 9.38
C ALA A 175 8.31 18.64 8.48
N GLU A 176 7.78 17.41 8.49
CA GLU A 176 6.82 16.95 7.50
C GLU A 176 5.40 16.83 8.07
N SER A 177 4.44 17.41 7.37
CA SER A 177 3.00 17.19 7.60
C SER A 177 2.32 16.79 6.29
N ALA A 178 1.23 16.05 6.37
CA ALA A 178 0.45 15.71 5.19
C ALA A 178 -1.04 15.79 5.47
N THR A 179 -1.81 16.18 4.45
CA THR A 179 -3.28 16.21 4.50
C THR A 179 -3.83 15.62 3.22
N GLY A 180 -4.77 14.70 3.32
CA GLY A 180 -5.29 14.02 2.14
C GLY A 180 -6.81 13.82 2.18
N TYR A 181 -7.37 13.67 0.98
CA TYR A 181 -8.79 13.44 0.71
C TYR A 181 -8.93 12.31 -0.30
N GLY A 182 -9.86 11.40 -0.06
CA GLY A 182 -10.07 10.27 -0.95
C GLY A 182 -11.54 9.88 -1.04
N LEU A 183 -11.87 9.23 -2.15
CA LEU A 183 -13.18 8.63 -2.37
C LEU A 183 -13.03 7.26 -3.04
N ALA A 184 -13.97 6.36 -2.74
CA ALA A 184 -14.14 5.09 -3.44
C ALA A 184 -15.61 4.87 -3.74
N TYR A 185 -15.90 4.41 -4.96
CA TYR A 185 -17.26 4.17 -5.43
C TYR A 185 -17.37 2.78 -6.08
N SER A 186 -18.44 2.05 -5.72
CA SER A 186 -18.73 0.70 -6.22
C SER A 186 -20.21 0.47 -6.58
N GLY A 187 -20.98 1.55 -6.76
CA GLY A 187 -22.43 1.48 -7.00
C GLY A 187 -22.87 1.00 -8.39
N VAL A 188 -21.91 0.64 -9.26
CA VAL A 188 -22.18 -0.03 -10.54
C VAL A 188 -21.65 -1.46 -10.46
N GLU A 189 -22.48 -2.44 -10.79
CA GLU A 189 -22.08 -3.84 -10.75
C GLU A 189 -20.78 -4.09 -11.55
N GLY A 190 -19.82 -4.72 -10.90
CA GLY A 190 -18.50 -5.01 -11.46
C GLY A 190 -17.54 -3.82 -11.50
N LEU A 191 -17.98 -2.60 -11.21
CA LEU A 191 -17.13 -1.40 -11.22
C LEU A 191 -16.63 -1.06 -9.82
N THR A 192 -15.34 -0.80 -9.71
CA THR A 192 -14.73 -0.13 -8.55
C THR A 192 -13.91 1.04 -9.06
N ALA A 193 -14.15 2.23 -8.53
CA ALA A 193 -13.39 3.44 -8.86
C ALA A 193 -12.92 4.10 -7.57
N LYS A 194 -11.65 4.50 -7.53
CA LYS A 194 -11.05 5.21 -6.40
C LYS A 194 -10.30 6.43 -6.90
N TYR A 195 -10.29 7.47 -6.11
CA TYR A 195 -9.53 8.69 -6.35
C TYR A 195 -9.08 9.27 -5.02
N ALA A 196 -7.87 9.75 -4.95
CA ALA A 196 -7.38 10.47 -3.77
C ALA A 196 -6.31 11.49 -4.14
N THR A 197 -6.15 12.47 -3.27
CA THR A 197 -5.05 13.41 -3.29
C THR A 197 -4.47 13.55 -1.89
N THR A 198 -3.17 13.80 -1.81
CA THR A 198 -2.46 14.10 -0.55
C THR A 198 -1.45 15.20 -0.82
N GLU A 199 -1.54 16.27 -0.06
CA GLU A 199 -0.56 17.36 -0.01
C GLU A 199 0.44 17.07 1.10
N VAL A 200 1.73 17.17 0.78
CA VAL A 200 2.85 16.98 1.71
C VAL A 200 3.61 18.30 1.86
N ASN A 201 3.75 18.76 3.10
CA ASN A 201 4.57 19.91 3.42
C ASN A 201 5.77 19.45 4.26
N THR A 202 6.94 19.49 3.68
CA THR A 202 8.19 19.10 4.35
C THR A 202 8.80 20.19 5.20
N GLY A 203 8.28 21.41 5.14
CA GLY A 203 8.89 22.58 5.77
C GLY A 203 10.22 23.04 5.14
N VAL A 204 10.64 22.39 4.06
CA VAL A 204 11.86 22.71 3.31
C VAL A 204 11.48 23.21 1.93
N THR A 205 11.99 24.37 1.54
CA THR A 205 11.69 24.97 0.23
C THR A 205 12.12 24.03 -0.91
N GLY A 206 11.19 23.74 -1.83
CA GLY A 206 11.45 22.95 -3.02
C GLY A 206 11.33 21.43 -2.83
N THR A 207 10.82 20.97 -1.69
CA THR A 207 10.65 19.53 -1.42
C THR A 207 9.22 19.16 -1.01
N SER A 208 8.35 20.14 -0.84
CA SER A 208 6.91 19.90 -0.66
C SER A 208 6.28 19.51 -1.99
N GLY A 209 5.14 18.84 -1.95
CA GLY A 209 4.49 18.40 -3.18
C GLY A 209 3.14 17.76 -2.92
N ASP A 210 2.53 17.33 -4.01
CA ASP A 210 1.23 16.72 -4.04
C ASP A 210 1.30 15.32 -4.67
N GLN A 211 0.46 14.43 -4.23
CA GLN A 211 0.20 13.17 -4.91
C GLN A 211 -1.27 13.10 -5.29
N VAL A 212 -1.53 12.77 -6.54
CA VAL A 212 -2.86 12.36 -7.02
C VAL A 212 -2.78 10.89 -7.39
N ALA A 213 -3.71 10.10 -6.87
CA ALA A 213 -3.78 8.67 -7.16
C ALA A 213 -5.22 8.30 -7.56
N TRP A 214 -5.35 7.43 -8.55
CA TRP A 214 -6.64 6.85 -8.88
C TRP A 214 -6.50 5.41 -9.35
N SER A 215 -7.55 4.64 -9.15
CA SER A 215 -7.67 3.30 -9.71
C SER A 215 -9.10 3.03 -10.18
N LEU A 216 -9.20 2.27 -11.26
CA LEU A 216 -10.44 1.84 -11.87
C LEU A 216 -10.33 0.35 -12.19
N SER A 217 -11.33 -0.43 -11.79
CA SER A 217 -11.44 -1.84 -12.15
C SER A 217 -12.87 -2.15 -12.59
N TYR A 218 -13.01 -2.89 -13.66
CA TYR A 218 -14.31 -3.34 -14.16
C TYR A 218 -14.29 -4.82 -14.49
N ALA A 219 -15.14 -5.57 -13.78
CA ALA A 219 -15.33 -7.00 -13.99
C ALA A 219 -16.61 -7.24 -14.82
N TYR A 220 -16.48 -7.95 -15.93
CA TYR A 220 -17.58 -8.39 -16.77
C TYR A 220 -17.44 -9.85 -17.17
N GLY A 221 -18.27 -10.70 -16.60
CA GLY A 221 -18.16 -12.16 -16.79
C GLY A 221 -16.77 -12.66 -16.33
N PRO A 222 -16.04 -13.39 -17.16
CA PRO A 222 -14.73 -13.90 -16.79
C PRO A 222 -13.57 -12.89 -16.98
N VAL A 223 -13.87 -11.68 -17.46
CA VAL A 223 -12.85 -10.67 -17.77
C VAL A 223 -12.86 -9.57 -16.71
N THR A 224 -11.69 -9.18 -16.23
CA THR A 224 -11.50 -7.97 -15.44
C THR A 224 -10.48 -7.07 -16.13
N ALA A 225 -10.83 -5.83 -16.36
CA ALA A 225 -9.92 -4.79 -16.84
C ALA A 225 -9.66 -3.79 -15.72
N SER A 226 -8.41 -3.44 -15.51
CA SER A 226 -8.00 -2.51 -14.48
C SER A 226 -7.03 -1.46 -15.04
N ALA A 227 -7.12 -0.26 -14.51
CA ALA A 227 -6.22 0.85 -14.80
C ALA A 227 -5.98 1.65 -13.54
N SER A 228 -4.78 2.12 -13.34
CA SER A 228 -4.43 2.99 -12.22
C SER A 228 -3.32 3.96 -12.60
N ASN A 229 -3.20 5.02 -11.82
CA ASN A 229 -2.17 6.01 -11.99
C ASN A 229 -1.86 6.66 -10.64
N SER A 230 -0.60 7.02 -10.46
CA SER A 230 -0.12 7.86 -9.37
C SER A 230 0.76 8.94 -9.96
N ASP A 231 0.38 10.18 -9.74
CA ASP A 231 1.14 11.37 -10.13
C ASP A 231 1.65 12.03 -8.84
N TYR A 232 2.98 12.09 -8.70
CA TYR A 232 3.67 12.70 -7.57
C TYR A 232 4.43 13.93 -8.05
N ASP A 233 3.87 15.09 -7.79
CA ASP A 233 4.37 16.39 -8.21
C ASP A 233 5.08 17.07 -7.05
N VAL A 234 6.32 17.50 -7.23
CA VAL A 234 7.16 18.13 -6.20
C VAL A 234 7.52 19.54 -6.65
N ASP A 235 7.60 20.48 -5.72
CA ASP A 235 8.02 21.88 -6.01
C ASP A 235 9.27 21.98 -6.90
N THR A 236 10.11 20.93 -6.89
CA THR A 236 11.26 20.82 -7.78
C THR A 236 11.02 19.72 -8.80
N SER A 237 10.66 20.07 -10.00
CA SER A 237 10.23 19.19 -11.10
C SER A 237 11.17 18.03 -11.46
N SER A 238 12.43 18.09 -11.06
CA SER A 238 13.38 16.96 -11.25
C SER A 238 13.09 15.76 -10.34
N SER A 239 12.13 15.88 -9.45
CA SER A 239 11.72 14.85 -8.50
C SER A 239 10.30 14.36 -8.71
N ASP A 240 9.59 14.90 -9.71
CA ASP A 240 8.27 14.44 -10.09
C ASP A 240 8.32 13.00 -10.57
N GLN A 241 7.23 12.28 -10.40
CA GLN A 241 7.12 10.92 -10.88
C GLN A 241 5.67 10.58 -11.21
N GLU A 242 5.45 10.01 -12.39
CA GLU A 242 4.19 9.44 -12.76
C GLU A 242 4.32 7.93 -12.93
N LEU A 243 3.37 7.17 -12.37
CA LEU A 243 3.19 5.74 -12.57
C LEU A 243 1.86 5.52 -13.26
N SER A 244 1.86 4.87 -14.41
CA SER A 244 0.65 4.37 -15.08
C SER A 244 0.68 2.85 -15.11
N SER A 245 -0.41 2.19 -14.71
CA SER A 245 -0.50 0.73 -14.68
C SER A 245 -1.82 0.25 -15.26
N TYR A 246 -1.76 -0.78 -16.10
CA TYR A 246 -2.92 -1.36 -16.78
C TYR A 246 -2.86 -2.87 -16.72
N ALA A 247 -4.01 -3.52 -16.52
CA ALA A 247 -4.11 -4.97 -16.56
C ALA A 247 -5.40 -5.45 -17.20
N ILE A 248 -5.33 -6.62 -17.81
CA ILE A 248 -6.47 -7.40 -18.21
C ILE A 248 -6.30 -8.83 -17.71
N SER A 249 -7.29 -9.30 -16.96
CA SER A 249 -7.31 -10.65 -16.40
C SER A 249 -8.45 -11.45 -16.99
N TYR A 250 -8.22 -12.74 -17.20
CA TYR A 250 -9.22 -13.70 -17.65
C TYR A 250 -9.28 -14.89 -16.68
N THR A 251 -10.45 -15.14 -16.11
CA THR A 251 -10.74 -16.28 -15.26
C THR A 251 -11.04 -17.49 -16.15
N VAL A 252 -10.10 -18.43 -16.22
CA VAL A 252 -10.20 -19.65 -17.04
C VAL A 252 -11.10 -20.67 -16.35
N SER A 253 -10.95 -20.81 -15.02
CA SER A 253 -11.77 -21.65 -14.15
C SER A 253 -11.79 -21.05 -12.74
N ASP A 254 -12.52 -21.67 -11.81
CA ASP A 254 -12.57 -21.24 -10.41
C ASP A 254 -11.18 -21.24 -9.73
N GLU A 255 -10.26 -22.04 -10.25
CA GLU A 255 -8.90 -22.15 -9.70
C GLU A 255 -7.83 -21.42 -10.54
N ILE A 256 -8.10 -21.09 -11.81
CA ILE A 256 -7.08 -20.60 -12.73
C ILE A 256 -7.45 -19.24 -13.29
N SER A 257 -6.51 -18.30 -13.22
CA SER A 257 -6.59 -17.04 -13.93
C SER A 257 -5.31 -16.73 -14.71
N VAL A 258 -5.43 -15.92 -15.76
CA VAL A 258 -4.32 -15.43 -16.55
C VAL A 258 -4.45 -13.91 -16.65
N THR A 259 -3.35 -13.20 -16.45
CA THR A 259 -3.31 -11.74 -16.49
C THR A 259 -2.18 -11.27 -17.40
N TYR A 260 -2.47 -10.27 -18.22
CA TYR A 260 -1.47 -9.43 -18.86
C TYR A 260 -1.49 -8.06 -18.21
N GLY A 261 -0.31 -7.55 -17.86
CA GLY A 261 -0.15 -6.25 -17.25
C GLY A 261 1.01 -5.47 -17.85
N THR A 262 0.91 -4.14 -17.76
CA THR A 262 1.97 -3.20 -18.14
C THR A 262 2.02 -2.06 -17.15
N GLU A 263 3.23 -1.61 -16.84
CA GLU A 263 3.50 -0.45 -15.99
C GLU A 263 4.53 0.43 -16.68
N ASP A 264 4.28 1.74 -16.60
CA ASP A 264 5.17 2.78 -17.11
C ASP A 264 5.46 3.76 -15.98
N ILE A 265 6.74 4.05 -15.74
CA ILE A 265 7.21 4.99 -14.71
C ILE A 265 7.98 6.11 -15.41
N GLU A 266 7.41 7.28 -15.42
CA GLU A 266 8.05 8.51 -15.86
C GLU A 266 8.66 9.24 -14.64
N LYS A 267 9.83 9.84 -14.82
CA LYS A 267 10.50 10.58 -13.77
C LYS A 267 11.00 11.92 -14.26
N GLY A 268 10.62 12.98 -13.56
CA GLY A 268 11.07 14.33 -13.83
C GLY A 268 12.59 14.43 -13.89
N GLY A 269 13.10 15.12 -14.91
CA GLY A 269 14.54 15.26 -15.15
C GLY A 269 15.22 14.01 -15.76
N SER A 270 14.50 12.92 -15.99
CA SER A 270 14.97 11.78 -16.77
C SER A 270 14.65 11.95 -18.25
N THR A 271 15.47 11.37 -19.11
CA THR A 271 15.20 11.28 -20.55
C THR A 271 14.74 9.89 -20.96
N THR A 272 14.55 9.00 -19.99
CA THR A 272 14.22 7.59 -20.23
C THR A 272 13.17 7.16 -19.22
N ASP A 273 12.06 6.69 -19.71
CA ASP A 273 10.98 6.10 -18.92
C ASP A 273 11.29 4.62 -18.67
N ALA A 274 10.70 4.06 -17.62
CA ALA A 274 10.81 2.64 -17.32
C ALA A 274 9.50 1.94 -17.66
N GLU A 275 9.54 1.06 -18.65
CA GLU A 275 8.37 0.28 -19.09
C GLU A 275 8.54 -1.19 -18.70
N TYR A 276 7.50 -1.74 -18.09
CA TYR A 276 7.43 -3.13 -17.64
C TYR A 276 6.22 -3.83 -18.24
N ASN A 277 6.38 -5.09 -18.61
CA ASN A 277 5.31 -5.92 -19.13
C ASN A 277 5.37 -7.30 -18.48
N VAL A 278 4.21 -7.85 -18.13
CA VAL A 278 4.11 -9.18 -17.54
C VAL A 278 2.94 -9.97 -18.13
N ILE A 279 3.16 -11.26 -18.30
CA ILE A 279 2.10 -12.25 -18.43
C ILE A 279 2.23 -13.18 -17.24
N SER A 280 1.18 -13.27 -16.44
CA SER A 280 1.14 -14.14 -15.27
C SER A 280 -0.04 -15.10 -15.35
N ALA A 281 0.09 -16.24 -14.68
CA ALA A 281 -0.99 -17.17 -14.45
C ALA A 281 -0.99 -17.55 -12.98
N SER A 282 -2.16 -17.63 -12.36
CA SER A 282 -2.30 -18.10 -11.00
C SER A 282 -3.14 -19.37 -10.93
N TYR A 283 -2.77 -20.24 -10.02
CA TYR A 283 -3.55 -21.42 -9.65
C TYR A 283 -3.80 -21.44 -8.15
N THR A 284 -5.05 -21.49 -7.75
CA THR A 284 -5.45 -21.50 -6.34
C THR A 284 -6.15 -22.81 -5.99
N ALA A 285 -5.63 -23.53 -5.00
CA ALA A 285 -6.25 -24.75 -4.48
C ALA A 285 -5.95 -24.92 -2.98
N GLY A 286 -6.97 -25.27 -2.18
CA GLY A 286 -6.80 -25.63 -0.77
C GLY A 286 -6.20 -24.52 0.11
N GLY A 287 -6.41 -23.23 -0.23
CA GLY A 287 -5.86 -22.09 0.50
C GLY A 287 -4.42 -21.71 0.11
N MET A 288 -3.89 -22.34 -0.93
CA MET A 288 -2.59 -22.02 -1.52
C MET A 288 -2.80 -21.42 -2.92
N THR A 289 -2.09 -20.35 -3.24
CA THR A 289 -2.02 -19.77 -4.59
C THR A 289 -0.57 -19.83 -5.09
N ILE A 290 -0.43 -20.26 -6.32
CA ILE A 290 0.87 -20.37 -7.04
C ILE A 290 0.77 -19.52 -8.29
#